data_2e954850fa90f3776004f224fd5c0dbd
#
_entry.id   2e954850fa90f3776004f224fd5c0dbd
#
_cell.length_a   1.000
_cell.length_b   1.000
_cell.length_c   1.000
_cell.angle_alpha   90.00
_cell.angle_beta   90.00
_cell.angle_gamma   90.00
#
_symmetry.space_group_name_H-M   'P 1'
#
loop_
_entity.id
_entity.type
_entity.pdbx_description
1 polymer ?
#
loop_
_entity_poly.entity_id
_entity_poly.type
_entity_poly.pdbx_seq_one_letter_code
_entity_poly.pdbx_strand_id
1 'polypeptide(L)'
;MVSSKTLAQIVDTEKATQALSDQYANKRESLLEDKNRKLNQMASEKEAILKDYKNARRAENEKVLQAYRSEEKAKNDQEIQEIEHQFQSALPTLVSLVIEEVKNSYGNR
;
A
#
# COMPACT_ATOMS: atom_id res chain seq x y z
N MET A 1 -63.92 -47.62 -8.16
CA MET A 1 -63.95 -46.63 -7.11
C MET A 1 -62.69 -46.72 -6.28
N VAL A 2 -62.06 -45.61 -6.07
CA VAL A 2 -60.86 -45.53 -5.19
C VAL A 2 -61.36 -45.69 -3.76
N SER A 3 -60.76 -46.56 -2.97
CA SER A 3 -61.10 -46.75 -1.54
C SER A 3 -60.72 -45.52 -0.71
N SER A 4 -61.41 -45.30 0.40
CA SER A 4 -61.07 -44.23 1.35
C SER A 4 -59.64 -44.33 1.84
N LYS A 5 -59.15 -45.57 2.00
CA LYS A 5 -57.79 -45.82 2.41
C LYS A 5 -56.78 -45.39 1.37
N THR A 6 -57.04 -45.66 0.08
CA THR A 6 -56.17 -45.25 -1.00
C THR A 6 -56.18 -43.71 -1.14
N LEU A 7 -57.33 -43.09 -1.00
CA LEU A 7 -57.43 -41.64 -1.04
C LEU A 7 -56.64 -40.98 0.12
N ALA A 8 -56.76 -41.55 1.30
CA ALA A 8 -55.97 -41.05 2.46
C ALA A 8 -54.47 -41.18 2.24
N GLN A 9 -54.04 -42.30 1.63
CA GLN A 9 -52.63 -42.49 1.27
C GLN A 9 -52.12 -41.46 0.27
N ILE A 10 -52.93 -41.15 -0.73
CA ILE A 10 -52.60 -40.10 -1.71
C ILE A 10 -52.45 -38.74 -1.04
N VAL A 11 -53.39 -38.38 -0.18
CA VAL A 11 -53.35 -37.12 0.58
C VAL A 11 -52.12 -37.06 1.47
N ASP A 12 -51.82 -38.14 2.17
CA ASP A 12 -50.61 -38.22 3.03
C ASP A 12 -49.34 -38.08 2.22
N THR A 13 -49.27 -38.70 1.06
CA THR A 13 -48.14 -38.58 0.13
C THR A 13 -47.99 -37.15 -0.39
N GLU A 14 -49.07 -36.50 -0.75
CA GLU A 14 -49.03 -35.09 -1.14
C GLU A 14 -48.55 -34.18 -0.06
N LYS A 15 -49.03 -34.36 1.17
CA LYS A 15 -48.53 -33.61 2.35
C LYS A 15 -47.08 -33.81 2.60
N ALA A 16 -46.62 -35.07 2.54
CA ALA A 16 -45.21 -35.39 2.72
C ALA A 16 -44.35 -34.76 1.62
N THR A 17 -44.81 -34.79 0.38
CA THR A 17 -44.11 -34.19 -0.74
C THR A 17 -44.02 -32.66 -0.57
N GLN A 18 -45.10 -32.03 -0.15
CA GLN A 18 -45.14 -30.58 0.07
C GLN A 18 -44.18 -30.18 1.24
N ALA A 19 -44.21 -30.95 2.34
CA ALA A 19 -43.33 -30.71 3.45
C ALA A 19 -41.84 -30.85 3.07
N LEU A 20 -41.53 -31.84 2.24
CA LEU A 20 -40.18 -32.05 1.70
C LEU A 20 -39.77 -30.90 0.78
N SER A 21 -40.64 -30.44 -0.09
CA SER A 21 -40.41 -29.30 -0.96
C SER A 21 -40.13 -28.03 -0.16
N ASP A 22 -40.92 -27.76 0.87
CA ASP A 22 -40.74 -26.62 1.75
C ASP A 22 -39.41 -26.70 2.53
N GLN A 23 -39.05 -27.89 2.97
CA GLN A 23 -37.80 -28.13 3.66
C GLN A 23 -36.58 -27.86 2.76
N TYR A 24 -36.62 -28.29 1.52
CA TYR A 24 -35.56 -28.02 0.54
C TYR A 24 -35.52 -26.53 0.16
N ALA A 25 -36.65 -25.87 0.02
CA ALA A 25 -36.68 -24.44 -0.22
C ALA A 25 -36.03 -23.65 0.93
N ASN A 26 -36.33 -24.01 2.17
CA ASN A 26 -35.73 -23.40 3.35
C ASN A 26 -34.23 -23.66 3.43
N LYS A 27 -33.79 -24.88 3.12
CA LYS A 27 -32.37 -25.22 3.07
C LYS A 27 -31.63 -24.41 2.02
N ARG A 28 -32.23 -24.26 0.84
CA ARG A 28 -31.64 -23.46 -0.23
C ARG A 28 -31.48 -22.00 0.19
N GLU A 29 -32.53 -21.44 0.80
CA GLU A 29 -32.48 -20.05 1.29
C GLU A 29 -31.41 -19.88 2.35
N SER A 30 -31.33 -20.79 3.31
CA SER A 30 -30.31 -20.78 4.36
C SER A 30 -28.89 -20.86 3.77
N LEU A 31 -28.68 -21.72 2.77
CA LEU A 31 -27.38 -21.85 2.10
C LEU A 31 -27.00 -20.59 1.33
N LEU A 32 -27.98 -19.93 0.70
CA LEU A 32 -27.74 -18.67 0.01
C LEU A 32 -27.38 -17.56 0.98
N GLU A 33 -28.04 -17.48 2.12
CA GLU A 33 -27.71 -16.52 3.19
C GLU A 33 -26.32 -16.75 3.73
N ASP A 34 -25.96 -18.00 4.01
CA ASP A 34 -24.63 -18.38 4.48
C ASP A 34 -23.55 -18.05 3.45
N LYS A 35 -23.84 -18.32 2.17
CA LYS A 35 -22.94 -17.99 1.07
C LYS A 35 -22.69 -16.47 1.01
N ASN A 36 -23.75 -15.69 1.05
CA ASN A 36 -23.66 -14.22 0.99
C ASN A 36 -22.89 -13.66 2.18
N ARG A 37 -23.16 -14.22 3.37
CA ARG A 37 -22.43 -13.82 4.58
C ARG A 37 -20.94 -14.11 4.49
N LYS A 38 -20.59 -15.30 4.01
CA LYS A 38 -19.18 -15.69 3.79
C LYS A 38 -18.50 -14.82 2.74
N LEU A 39 -19.20 -14.50 1.64
CA LEU A 39 -18.65 -13.63 0.61
C LEU A 39 -18.40 -12.22 1.14
N ASN A 40 -19.32 -11.68 1.91
CA ASN A 40 -19.14 -10.37 2.54
C ASN A 40 -18.01 -10.36 3.55
N GLN A 41 -17.87 -11.43 4.32
CA GLN A 41 -16.77 -11.59 5.28
C GLN A 41 -15.43 -11.67 4.55
N MET A 42 -15.35 -12.45 3.49
CA MET A 42 -14.14 -12.57 2.66
C MET A 42 -13.76 -11.23 2.03
N ALA A 43 -14.74 -10.47 1.55
CA ALA A 43 -14.52 -9.15 0.99
C ALA A 43 -13.96 -8.18 2.03
N SER A 44 -14.50 -8.18 3.24
CA SER A 44 -14.00 -7.37 4.36
C SER A 44 -12.59 -7.76 4.78
N GLU A 45 -12.31 -9.05 4.87
CA GLU A 45 -10.98 -9.56 5.19
C GLU A 45 -9.96 -9.18 4.12
N LYS A 46 -10.34 -9.28 2.86
CA LYS A 46 -9.51 -8.87 1.72
C LYS A 46 -9.17 -7.37 1.80
N GLU A 47 -10.15 -6.53 2.08
CA GLU A 47 -9.94 -5.10 2.23
C GLU A 47 -8.98 -4.79 3.39
N ALA A 48 -9.17 -5.45 4.53
CA ALA A 48 -8.29 -5.29 5.69
C ALA A 48 -6.85 -5.69 5.37
N ILE A 49 -6.66 -6.83 4.72
CA ILE A 49 -5.34 -7.31 4.31
C ILE A 49 -4.69 -6.34 3.33
N LEU A 50 -5.44 -5.84 2.35
CA LEU A 50 -4.92 -4.87 1.38
C LEU A 50 -4.53 -3.55 2.05
N LYS A 51 -5.33 -3.08 2.99
CA LYS A 51 -5.03 -1.86 3.75
C LYS A 51 -3.75 -2.01 4.58
N ASP A 52 -3.61 -3.13 5.28
CA ASP A 52 -2.42 -3.42 6.07
C ASP A 52 -1.19 -3.53 5.18
N TYR A 53 -1.30 -4.20 4.05
CA TYR A 53 -0.23 -4.30 3.07
C TYR A 53 0.20 -2.94 2.54
N LYS A 54 -0.75 -2.10 2.14
CA LYS A 54 -0.47 -0.74 1.66
C LYS A 54 0.21 0.11 2.72
N ASN A 55 -0.25 0.03 3.96
CA ASN A 55 0.33 0.77 5.07
C ASN A 55 1.76 0.31 5.36
N ALA A 56 1.99 -1.00 5.36
CA ALA A 56 3.33 -1.56 5.54
C ALA A 56 4.28 -1.14 4.41
N ARG A 57 3.81 -1.16 3.16
CA ARG A 57 4.62 -0.72 2.01
C ARG A 57 4.95 0.77 2.07
N ARG A 58 3.99 1.59 2.48
CA ARG A 58 4.22 3.02 2.66
C ARG A 58 5.27 3.30 3.74
N ALA A 59 5.17 2.61 4.87
CA ALA A 59 6.14 2.75 5.95
C ALA A 59 7.55 2.33 5.51
N GLU A 60 7.66 1.22 4.79
CA GLU A 60 8.91 0.75 4.22
C GLU A 60 9.50 1.75 3.22
N ASN A 61 8.68 2.24 2.30
CA ASN A 61 9.07 3.22 1.31
C ASN A 61 9.54 4.53 1.96
N GLU A 62 8.88 4.97 3.00
CA GLU A 62 9.26 6.16 3.75
C GLU A 62 10.62 6.00 4.43
N LYS A 63 10.87 4.83 5.01
CA LYS A 63 12.19 4.50 5.59
C LYS A 63 13.29 4.56 4.54
N VAL A 64 13.05 3.95 3.37
CA VAL A 64 14.01 3.96 2.27
C VAL A 64 14.26 5.38 1.78
N LEU A 65 13.22 6.18 1.62
CA LEU A 65 13.34 7.59 1.23
C LEU A 65 14.11 8.41 2.25
N GLN A 66 13.86 8.22 3.52
CA GLN A 66 14.58 8.94 4.58
C GLN A 66 16.06 8.56 4.61
N ALA A 67 16.36 7.28 4.48
CA ALA A 67 17.75 6.81 4.40
C ALA A 67 18.46 7.41 3.19
N TYR A 68 17.81 7.43 2.04
CA TYR A 68 18.35 8.03 0.82
C TYR A 68 18.59 9.53 0.97
N ARG A 69 17.64 10.26 1.55
CA ARG A 69 17.77 11.71 1.80
C ARG A 69 18.91 12.02 2.75
N SER A 70 19.06 11.23 3.82
CA SER A 70 20.16 11.39 4.77
C SER A 70 21.51 11.14 4.11
N GLU A 71 21.61 10.12 3.29
CA GLU A 71 22.83 9.79 2.55
C GLU A 71 23.18 10.87 1.54
N GLU A 72 22.21 11.35 0.78
CA GLU A 72 22.42 12.45 -0.19
C GLU A 72 22.80 13.75 0.51
N LYS A 73 22.17 14.04 1.63
CA LYS A 73 22.53 15.22 2.44
C LYS A 73 23.96 15.13 2.95
N ALA A 74 24.38 13.97 3.44
CA ALA A 74 25.74 13.78 3.89
C ALA A 74 26.75 13.95 2.75
N LYS A 75 26.46 13.44 1.56
CA LYS A 75 27.28 13.65 0.37
C LYS A 75 27.36 15.11 -0.03
N ASN A 76 26.24 15.81 -0.04
CA ASN A 76 26.20 17.23 -0.37
C ASN A 76 26.99 18.07 0.63
N ASP A 77 26.84 17.78 1.92
CA ASP A 77 27.59 18.48 2.97
C ASP A 77 29.10 18.26 2.81
N GLN A 78 29.50 17.05 2.47
CA GLN A 78 30.89 16.71 2.19
C GLN A 78 31.43 17.44 0.96
N GLU A 79 30.68 17.51 -0.12
CA GLU A 79 31.03 18.25 -1.34
C GLU A 79 31.17 19.74 -1.04
N ILE A 80 30.26 20.30 -0.27
CA ILE A 80 30.33 21.71 0.14
C ILE A 80 31.60 21.95 0.97
N GLN A 81 31.93 21.09 1.91
CA GLN A 81 33.14 21.18 2.69
C GLN A 81 34.40 21.10 1.82
N GLU A 82 34.44 20.22 0.84
CA GLU A 82 35.53 20.11 -0.11
C GLU A 82 35.71 21.37 -0.93
N ILE A 83 34.59 21.93 -1.44
CA ILE A 83 34.62 23.20 -2.19
C ILE A 83 35.11 24.34 -1.33
N GLU A 84 34.63 24.45 -0.09
CA GLU A 84 35.09 25.47 0.86
C GLU A 84 36.59 25.32 1.16
N HIS A 85 37.03 24.09 1.37
CA HIS A 85 38.44 23.79 1.61
C HIS A 85 39.30 24.19 0.41
N GLN A 86 38.89 23.84 -0.81
CA GLN A 86 39.59 24.22 -2.03
C GLN A 86 39.65 25.74 -2.19
N PHE A 87 38.52 26.42 -1.93
CA PHE A 87 38.45 27.89 -1.98
C PHE A 87 39.40 28.51 -0.96
N GLN A 88 39.38 28.06 0.29
CA GLN A 88 40.26 28.54 1.35
C GLN A 88 41.74 28.32 1.02
N SER A 89 42.05 27.16 0.44
CA SER A 89 43.42 26.84 0.03
C SER A 89 43.91 27.67 -1.14
N ALA A 90 43.00 28.03 -2.05
CA ALA A 90 43.29 28.84 -3.24
C ALA A 90 43.32 30.35 -2.92
N LEU A 91 42.67 30.78 -1.84
CA LEU A 91 42.53 32.18 -1.49
C LEU A 91 43.83 32.95 -1.40
N PRO A 92 44.88 32.46 -0.70
CA PRO A 92 46.15 33.17 -0.65
C PRO A 92 46.80 33.36 -2.03
N THR A 93 46.70 32.35 -2.91
CA THR A 93 47.22 32.43 -4.28
C THR A 93 46.43 33.49 -5.09
N LEU A 94 45.12 33.50 -4.95
CA LEU A 94 44.27 34.49 -5.61
C LEU A 94 44.56 35.90 -5.15
N VAL A 95 44.73 36.09 -3.85
CA VAL A 95 45.09 37.39 -3.26
C VAL A 95 46.46 37.84 -3.78
N SER A 96 47.44 36.95 -3.82
CA SER A 96 48.78 37.24 -4.37
C SER A 96 48.72 37.65 -5.82
N LEU A 97 47.95 36.97 -6.64
CA LEU A 97 47.77 37.30 -8.05
C LEU A 97 47.14 38.68 -8.25
N VAL A 98 46.12 39.03 -7.45
CA VAL A 98 45.49 40.34 -7.50
C VAL A 98 46.48 41.43 -7.08
N ILE A 99 47.24 41.24 -6.03
CA ILE A 99 48.23 42.18 -5.56
C ILE A 99 49.31 42.39 -6.63
N GLU A 100 49.78 41.33 -7.25
CA GLU A 100 50.79 41.38 -8.32
C GLU A 100 50.27 42.13 -9.52
N GLU A 101 49.02 41.89 -9.95
CA GLU A 101 48.37 42.60 -11.04
C GLU A 101 48.26 44.11 -10.72
N VAL A 102 47.87 44.45 -9.53
CA VAL A 102 47.78 45.85 -9.08
C VAL A 102 49.17 46.51 -9.11
N LYS A 103 50.20 45.83 -8.60
CA LYS A 103 51.57 46.33 -8.64
C LYS A 103 52.06 46.55 -10.07
N ASN A 104 51.81 45.62 -10.98
CA ASN A 104 52.18 45.73 -12.37
C ASN A 104 51.46 46.88 -13.07
N SER A 105 50.18 47.03 -12.79
CA SER A 105 49.34 48.11 -13.34
C SER A 105 49.81 49.50 -12.88
N TYR A 106 50.18 49.66 -11.60
CA TYR A 106 50.62 50.93 -11.08
C TYR A 106 52.15 51.15 -11.22
N GLY A 107 52.92 50.06 -11.29
CA GLY A 107 54.37 50.15 -11.39
C GLY A 107 54.88 50.57 -12.80
N ASN A 108 54.00 50.39 -13.81
CA ASN A 108 54.36 50.75 -15.21
C ASN A 108 53.99 52.21 -15.55
N ARG A 109 53.54 52.93 -14.58
CA ARG A 109 53.31 54.38 -14.73
C ARG A 109 54.62 55.15 -14.46
#